data_3d20dcdc7d0c86327fc3d49e28ed7f82
#
_entry.id   3d20dcdc7d0c86327fc3d49e28ed7f82
#
_cell.length_a   1.000
_cell.length_b   1.000
_cell.length_c   1.000
_cell.angle_alpha   90.00
_cell.angle_beta   90.00
_cell.angle_gamma   90.00
#
_symmetry.space_group_name_H-M   'P 1'
#
loop_
_entity.id
_entity.type
_entity.pdbx_description
1 polymer ?
#
loop_
_entity_poly.entity_id
_entity_poly.type
_entity_poly.pdbx_seq_one_letter_code
_entity_poly.pdbx_strand_id
1 'polypeptide(L)'
;LDKPLVLLLDEVDALYDDVLISTLRQLRDGFQTRPNHFPQSIALVGLRDIRDFRSRARADNPSIGSGSPFNIKAESFFLPVFSKEEVRGLLDQHTLDTGQVFSEEVLEKLYAYSGGQPWLTNSLANEIVRKILKNDYTLEITLELIELAKERLIEQRQTHLDSLADKIDDPRVRPIIMSIITGDSPAFDGADDAIRYCRDLGIISTGNPIQFANPIYREIVMRILTIGFSVGINQDIAQTSWYLNIDGTLNMDKLLDAFTQFYRRNAESWIDRYQYKEAGHQLMLMAFLQRIINGGGRIEREMAAGNGRTDLVVFWKEQVLTIEIKMHHDKWSEPEGIEQLARYLDRLGQKTGYMVFLEKKSAMELSWEDRIRREVHIVDNKEIILYAM
;
A
#
# COMPACT_ATOMS: atom_id res chain seq x y z
N LEU A 1 -35.82 10.98 32.49
CA LEU A 1 -36.11 10.14 31.33
C LEU A 1 -36.70 8.82 31.82
N ASP A 2 -37.83 8.40 31.24
CA ASP A 2 -38.52 7.13 31.59
C ASP A 2 -37.73 5.91 31.15
N LYS A 3 -36.67 6.09 30.33
CA LYS A 3 -35.80 5.04 29.83
C LYS A 3 -34.34 5.40 30.07
N PRO A 4 -33.47 4.39 30.29
CA PRO A 4 -32.04 4.61 30.41
C PRO A 4 -31.46 5.21 29.10
N LEU A 5 -30.59 6.20 29.23
CA LEU A 5 -29.89 6.81 28.12
C LEU A 5 -28.67 5.97 27.76
N VAL A 6 -28.49 5.71 26.48
CA VAL A 6 -27.25 5.18 25.89
C VAL A 6 -26.62 6.29 25.05
N LEU A 7 -25.36 6.58 25.28
CA LEU A 7 -24.60 7.62 24.58
C LEU A 7 -23.58 6.97 23.66
N LEU A 8 -23.64 7.29 22.36
CA LEU A 8 -22.66 6.88 21.36
C LEU A 8 -21.92 8.13 20.92
N LEU A 9 -20.61 8.17 21.17
CA LEU A 9 -19.71 9.25 20.74
C LEU A 9 -18.85 8.74 19.61
N ASP A 10 -19.09 9.24 18.42
CA ASP A 10 -18.32 8.89 17.23
C ASP A 10 -17.18 9.90 17.02
N GLU A 11 -16.14 9.48 16.31
CA GLU A 11 -14.93 10.26 16.01
C GLU A 11 -14.26 10.85 17.26
N VAL A 12 -14.20 10.11 18.37
CA VAL A 12 -13.61 10.58 19.63
C VAL A 12 -12.14 10.98 19.46
N ASP A 13 -11.47 10.41 18.51
CA ASP A 13 -10.08 10.71 18.13
C ASP A 13 -9.91 12.04 17.38
N ALA A 14 -11.01 12.68 16.95
CA ALA A 14 -11.00 14.07 16.48
C ALA A 14 -10.84 15.09 17.61
N LEU A 15 -11.05 14.68 18.87
CA LEU A 15 -10.79 15.53 20.03
C LEU A 15 -9.29 15.58 20.33
N TYR A 16 -8.75 16.80 20.45
CA TYR A 16 -7.32 17.02 20.68
C TYR A 16 -6.99 17.27 22.15
N ASP A 17 -5.86 16.74 22.59
CA ASP A 17 -5.13 17.05 23.84
C ASP A 17 -6.03 17.29 25.08
N ASP A 18 -6.08 18.49 25.57
CA ASP A 18 -6.82 18.86 26.80
C ASP A 18 -8.34 18.68 26.69
N VAL A 19 -8.89 18.81 25.48
CA VAL A 19 -10.33 18.60 25.23
C VAL A 19 -10.69 17.15 25.42
N LEU A 20 -9.92 16.24 24.83
CA LEU A 20 -10.12 14.80 25.00
C LEU A 20 -9.95 14.38 26.45
N ILE A 21 -8.89 14.85 27.11
CA ILE A 21 -8.62 14.53 28.53
C ILE A 21 -9.74 15.04 29.41
N SER A 22 -10.21 16.27 29.19
CA SER A 22 -11.32 16.86 29.93
C SER A 22 -12.61 16.09 29.73
N THR A 23 -12.93 15.72 28.49
CA THR A 23 -14.10 14.92 28.17
C THR A 23 -14.05 13.56 28.87
N LEU A 24 -12.93 12.84 28.77
CA LEU A 24 -12.76 11.54 29.42
C LEU A 24 -12.87 11.61 30.95
N ARG A 25 -12.37 12.72 31.58
CA ARG A 25 -12.52 12.94 33.01
C ARG A 25 -13.97 13.17 33.40
N GLN A 26 -14.71 14.00 32.66
CA GLN A 26 -16.13 14.23 32.87
C GLN A 26 -16.96 12.96 32.76
N LEU A 27 -16.68 12.15 31.74
CA LEU A 27 -17.32 10.83 31.58
C LEU A 27 -17.02 9.91 32.76
N ARG A 28 -15.80 9.94 33.29
CA ARG A 28 -15.43 9.17 34.47
C ARG A 28 -16.12 9.65 35.72
N ASP A 29 -16.18 10.96 35.93
CA ASP A 29 -16.79 11.55 37.14
C ASP A 29 -18.29 11.28 37.17
N GLY A 30 -18.98 11.34 36.01
CA GLY A 30 -20.39 11.02 35.88
C GLY A 30 -20.73 9.53 36.06
N PHE A 31 -19.78 8.65 35.90
CA PHE A 31 -19.99 7.20 35.90
C PHE A 31 -20.71 6.69 37.17
N GLN A 32 -20.42 7.24 38.32
CA GLN A 32 -21.01 6.79 39.62
C GLN A 32 -22.44 7.25 39.82
N THR A 33 -22.93 8.22 39.04
CA THR A 33 -24.29 8.75 39.13
C THR A 33 -25.30 8.08 38.20
N ARG A 34 -24.87 6.98 37.52
CA ARG A 34 -25.73 6.20 36.65
C ARG A 34 -26.81 5.45 37.39
N PRO A 35 -27.98 5.18 36.76
CA PRO A 35 -28.45 5.75 35.50
C PRO A 35 -29.21 7.09 35.65
N ASN A 36 -29.35 7.57 36.84
CA ASN A 36 -30.31 8.66 37.16
C ASN A 36 -29.86 10.02 36.62
N HIS A 37 -28.58 10.35 36.76
CA HIS A 37 -28.02 11.64 36.37
C HIS A 37 -26.92 11.54 35.34
N PHE A 38 -26.71 10.34 34.76
CA PHE A 38 -25.70 10.09 33.78
C PHE A 38 -26.13 8.93 32.84
N PRO A 39 -25.63 8.84 31.59
CA PRO A 39 -25.96 7.74 30.69
C PRO A 39 -25.69 6.37 31.30
N GLN A 40 -26.60 5.42 31.09
CA GLN A 40 -26.46 4.04 31.54
C GLN A 40 -25.25 3.35 30.92
N SER A 41 -25.05 3.60 29.63
CA SER A 41 -23.92 3.08 28.87
C SER A 41 -23.36 4.15 27.94
N ILE A 42 -22.06 4.10 27.68
CA ILE A 42 -21.38 4.96 26.74
C ILE A 42 -20.51 4.08 25.85
N ALA A 43 -20.64 4.27 24.53
CA ALA A 43 -19.71 3.74 23.55
C ALA A 43 -18.89 4.90 22.95
N LEU A 44 -17.59 4.75 22.97
CA LEU A 44 -16.63 5.65 22.34
C LEU A 44 -16.14 4.96 21.08
N VAL A 45 -16.40 5.58 19.93
CA VAL A 45 -16.04 5.06 18.61
C VAL A 45 -14.94 5.93 18.03
N GLY A 46 -13.91 5.32 17.48
CA GLY A 46 -12.77 6.01 16.88
C GLY A 46 -11.75 5.03 16.30
N LEU A 47 -10.72 5.54 15.68
CA LEU A 47 -9.66 4.75 15.04
C LEU A 47 -8.71 4.07 16.04
N ARG A 48 -8.75 4.45 17.32
CA ARG A 48 -7.78 3.99 18.33
C ARG A 48 -8.43 3.63 19.65
N ASP A 49 -7.77 2.72 20.37
CA ASP A 49 -8.08 2.51 21.78
C ASP A 49 -7.72 3.76 22.61
N ILE A 50 -8.59 4.10 23.54
CA ILE A 50 -8.38 5.23 24.46
C ILE A 50 -7.03 5.14 25.21
N ARG A 51 -6.50 3.93 25.41
CA ARG A 51 -5.19 3.72 26.02
C ARG A 51 -4.05 4.34 25.23
N ASP A 52 -4.17 4.42 23.91
CA ASP A 52 -3.11 4.92 23.04
C ASP A 52 -2.99 6.45 23.05
N PHE A 53 -4.05 7.14 23.46
CA PHE A 53 -4.00 8.59 23.69
C PHE A 53 -3.13 9.01 24.87
N ARG A 54 -2.80 8.09 25.79
CA ARG A 54 -1.96 8.39 26.95
C ARG A 54 -0.50 8.69 26.60
N SER A 55 0.04 8.05 25.57
CA SER A 55 1.47 8.18 25.27
C SER A 55 1.80 9.56 24.71
N ARG A 56 0.90 10.17 23.96
CA ARG A 56 1.09 11.51 23.38
C ARG A 56 1.03 12.61 24.43
N ALA A 57 0.01 12.61 25.27
CA ALA A 57 -0.12 13.58 26.35
C ALA A 57 1.06 13.54 27.35
N ARG A 58 1.72 12.37 27.51
CA ARG A 58 2.91 12.24 28.37
C ARG A 58 4.19 12.74 27.73
N ALA A 59 4.35 12.59 26.42
CA ALA A 59 5.52 13.09 25.71
C ALA A 59 5.58 14.63 25.70
N ASP A 60 4.40 15.26 25.56
CA ASP A 60 4.29 16.71 25.46
C ASP A 60 4.14 17.42 26.82
N ASN A 61 3.69 16.70 27.86
CA ASN A 61 3.49 17.29 29.20
C ASN A 61 3.75 16.27 30.34
N PRO A 62 4.98 16.18 30.84
CA PRO A 62 5.36 15.26 31.91
C PRO A 62 4.68 15.51 33.27
N SER A 63 3.98 16.66 33.45
CA SER A 63 3.24 17.00 34.65
C SER A 63 1.87 16.34 34.76
N ILE A 64 1.39 15.66 33.73
CA ILE A 64 0.16 14.87 33.78
C ILE A 64 0.45 13.59 34.55
N GLY A 65 -0.06 13.51 35.76
CA GLY A 65 0.18 12.42 36.73
C GLY A 65 -0.10 11.03 36.19
N SER A 66 0.50 10.01 36.82
CA SER A 66 0.51 8.60 36.41
C SER A 66 -0.87 7.89 36.34
N GLY A 67 -1.96 8.60 36.70
CA GLY A 67 -3.33 8.07 36.66
C GLY A 67 -3.93 8.09 35.25
N SER A 68 -4.63 7.01 34.89
CA SER A 68 -5.45 6.98 33.69
C SER A 68 -6.54 8.04 33.73
N PRO A 69 -6.69 8.93 32.74
CA PRO A 69 -7.81 9.85 32.68
C PRO A 69 -9.15 9.10 32.56
N PHE A 70 -9.12 7.85 32.11
CA PHE A 70 -10.31 7.01 31.91
C PHE A 70 -10.03 5.56 32.32
N ASN A 71 -10.38 5.17 33.54
CA ASN A 71 -10.17 3.83 34.10
C ASN A 71 -11.46 3.02 34.27
N ILE A 72 -12.57 3.53 33.70
CA ILE A 72 -13.90 2.88 33.76
C ILE A 72 -14.25 2.08 32.50
N LYS A 73 -13.27 1.84 31.62
CA LYS A 73 -13.45 1.06 30.42
C LYS A 73 -13.83 -0.39 30.79
N ALA A 74 -14.98 -0.83 30.33
CA ALA A 74 -15.44 -2.19 30.52
C ALA A 74 -14.83 -3.13 29.47
N GLU A 75 -14.91 -2.76 28.19
CA GLU A 75 -14.50 -3.60 27.06
C GLU A 75 -13.99 -2.77 25.88
N SER A 76 -13.09 -3.32 25.09
CA SER A 76 -12.68 -2.78 23.80
C SER A 76 -13.02 -3.76 22.70
N PHE A 77 -13.69 -3.27 21.68
CA PHE A 77 -14.00 -4.02 20.49
C PHE A 77 -13.17 -3.49 19.34
N PHE A 78 -12.49 -4.38 18.65
CA PHE A 78 -11.89 -4.09 17.36
C PHE A 78 -12.84 -4.64 16.29
N LEU A 79 -13.31 -3.80 15.38
CA LEU A 79 -14.11 -4.22 14.24
C LEU A 79 -13.18 -4.75 13.15
N PRO A 80 -13.19 -6.06 12.87
CA PRO A 80 -12.35 -6.63 11.85
C PRO A 80 -12.80 -6.18 10.44
N VAL A 81 -11.95 -6.41 9.45
CA VAL A 81 -12.35 -6.38 8.05
C VAL A 81 -13.32 -7.51 7.73
N PHE A 82 -14.12 -7.37 6.69
CA PHE A 82 -15.05 -8.40 6.27
C PHE A 82 -14.32 -9.69 5.83
N SER A 83 -14.86 -10.83 6.21
CA SER A 83 -14.50 -12.11 5.60
C SER A 83 -14.99 -12.18 4.15
N LYS A 84 -14.50 -13.15 3.38
CA LYS A 84 -14.97 -13.36 1.99
C LYS A 84 -16.47 -13.65 1.95
N GLU A 85 -17.00 -14.39 2.92
CA GLU A 85 -18.41 -14.71 3.07
C GLU A 85 -19.26 -13.46 3.37
N GLU A 86 -18.77 -12.56 4.21
CA GLU A 86 -19.44 -11.29 4.50
C GLU A 86 -19.44 -10.36 3.30
N VAL A 87 -18.32 -10.29 2.53
CA VAL A 87 -18.27 -9.57 1.26
C VAL A 87 -19.27 -10.15 0.27
N ARG A 88 -19.36 -11.48 0.17
CA ARG A 88 -20.39 -12.14 -0.67
C ARG A 88 -21.77 -11.72 -0.24
N GLY A 89 -22.11 -11.82 1.04
CA GLY A 89 -23.42 -11.42 1.57
C GLY A 89 -23.76 -9.96 1.30
N LEU A 90 -22.78 -9.07 1.28
CA LEU A 90 -22.93 -7.67 0.90
C LEU A 90 -23.29 -7.53 -0.60
N LEU A 91 -22.57 -8.23 -1.47
CA LEU A 91 -22.79 -8.16 -2.93
C LEU A 91 -24.06 -8.90 -3.36
N ASP A 92 -24.46 -9.96 -2.67
CA ASP A 92 -25.70 -10.70 -2.91
C ASP A 92 -26.94 -9.84 -2.70
N GLN A 93 -26.90 -8.82 -1.82
CA GLN A 93 -27.98 -7.85 -1.68
C GLN A 93 -28.24 -7.12 -3.01
N HIS A 94 -27.18 -6.67 -3.69
CA HIS A 94 -27.30 -6.07 -5.00
C HIS A 94 -27.91 -7.04 -6.03
N THR A 95 -27.44 -8.29 -6.02
CA THR A 95 -27.98 -9.34 -6.92
C THR A 95 -29.45 -9.59 -6.67
N LEU A 96 -29.89 -9.65 -5.41
CA LEU A 96 -31.28 -9.82 -5.05
C LEU A 96 -32.19 -8.66 -5.53
N ASP A 97 -31.67 -7.44 -5.43
CA ASP A 97 -32.40 -6.23 -5.78
C ASP A 97 -32.50 -6.00 -7.30
N THR A 98 -31.44 -6.40 -8.05
CA THR A 98 -31.29 -6.01 -9.46
C THR A 98 -31.23 -7.17 -10.45
N GLY A 99 -30.95 -8.38 -9.98
CA GLY A 99 -30.65 -9.54 -10.83
C GLY A 99 -29.21 -9.56 -11.40
N GLN A 100 -28.44 -8.49 -11.23
CA GLN A 100 -27.05 -8.43 -11.72
C GLN A 100 -26.09 -9.16 -10.75
N VAL A 101 -25.29 -10.07 -11.29
CA VAL A 101 -24.50 -11.02 -10.50
C VAL A 101 -23.03 -10.59 -10.45
N PHE A 102 -22.44 -10.63 -9.26
CA PHE A 102 -21.00 -10.69 -9.07
C PHE A 102 -20.56 -12.16 -9.09
N SER A 103 -19.95 -12.62 -10.19
CA SER A 103 -19.49 -14.01 -10.31
C SER A 103 -18.44 -14.34 -9.24
N GLU A 104 -18.17 -15.65 -9.02
CA GLU A 104 -17.16 -16.08 -8.04
C GLU A 104 -15.79 -15.49 -8.33
N GLU A 105 -15.37 -15.48 -9.59
CA GLU A 105 -14.08 -14.92 -10.01
C GLU A 105 -13.98 -13.42 -9.73
N VAL A 106 -15.08 -12.71 -9.99
CA VAL A 106 -15.21 -11.26 -9.72
C VAL A 106 -15.15 -10.99 -8.22
N LEU A 107 -15.86 -11.78 -7.41
CA LEU A 107 -15.83 -11.68 -5.96
C LEU A 107 -14.41 -11.94 -5.41
N GLU A 108 -13.74 -12.98 -5.87
CA GLU A 108 -12.37 -13.30 -5.46
C GLU A 108 -11.41 -12.16 -5.75
N LYS A 109 -11.49 -11.60 -6.94
CA LYS A 109 -10.64 -10.48 -7.34
C LYS A 109 -10.93 -9.21 -6.53
N LEU A 110 -12.21 -8.91 -6.31
CA LEU A 110 -12.64 -7.77 -5.49
C LEU A 110 -12.15 -7.92 -4.05
N TYR A 111 -12.31 -9.11 -3.47
CA TYR A 111 -11.81 -9.42 -2.13
C TYR A 111 -10.29 -9.32 -2.05
N ALA A 112 -9.58 -9.86 -3.03
CA ALA A 112 -8.13 -9.77 -3.09
C ALA A 112 -7.62 -8.33 -3.13
N TYR A 113 -8.32 -7.41 -3.82
CA TYR A 113 -7.95 -5.99 -3.86
C TYR A 113 -8.36 -5.21 -2.61
N SER A 114 -9.52 -5.47 -2.05
CA SER A 114 -10.02 -4.76 -0.87
C SER A 114 -9.43 -5.27 0.44
N GLY A 115 -8.99 -6.55 0.48
CA GLY A 115 -8.63 -7.24 1.72
C GLY A 115 -9.81 -7.33 2.70
N GLY A 116 -11.06 -7.25 2.20
CA GLY A 116 -12.27 -7.20 3.02
C GLY A 116 -12.50 -5.87 3.72
N GLN A 117 -11.70 -4.83 3.44
CA GLN A 117 -11.91 -3.52 4.04
C GLN A 117 -13.26 -2.96 3.58
N PRO A 118 -14.18 -2.63 4.53
CA PRO A 118 -15.59 -2.35 4.21
C PRO A 118 -15.78 -1.22 3.21
N TRP A 119 -15.06 -0.11 3.40
CA TRP A 119 -15.15 1.04 2.51
C TRP A 119 -14.63 0.73 1.10
N LEU A 120 -13.47 0.04 0.98
CA LEU A 120 -12.92 -0.35 -0.32
C LEU A 120 -13.81 -1.34 -1.05
N THR A 121 -14.34 -2.33 -0.34
CA THR A 121 -15.28 -3.32 -0.89
C THR A 121 -16.48 -2.62 -1.52
N ASN A 122 -17.12 -1.73 -0.76
CA ASN A 122 -18.28 -0.99 -1.23
C ASN A 122 -17.91 0.00 -2.35
N SER A 123 -16.76 0.67 -2.25
CA SER A 123 -16.32 1.64 -3.26
C SER A 123 -16.00 0.99 -4.60
N LEU A 124 -15.36 -0.19 -4.61
CA LEU A 124 -15.12 -0.96 -5.83
C LEU A 124 -16.43 -1.36 -6.50
N ALA A 125 -17.36 -1.94 -5.74
CA ALA A 125 -18.67 -2.32 -6.26
C ALA A 125 -19.47 -1.12 -6.80
N ASN A 126 -19.47 -0.01 -6.04
CA ASN A 126 -20.14 1.23 -6.44
C ASN A 126 -19.51 1.87 -7.69
N GLU A 127 -18.19 1.83 -7.82
CA GLU A 127 -17.49 2.34 -9.01
C GLU A 127 -17.90 1.54 -10.25
N ILE A 128 -17.98 0.21 -10.15
CA ILE A 128 -18.42 -0.66 -11.25
C ILE A 128 -19.87 -0.38 -11.60
N VAL A 129 -20.77 -0.56 -10.65
CA VAL A 129 -22.22 -0.56 -10.91
C VAL A 129 -22.73 0.84 -11.28
N ARG A 130 -22.39 1.85 -10.48
CA ARG A 130 -22.97 3.19 -10.65
C ARG A 130 -22.21 4.08 -11.60
N LYS A 131 -20.88 4.05 -11.58
CA LYS A 131 -20.09 5.01 -12.35
C LYS A 131 -19.65 4.46 -13.71
N ILE A 132 -19.29 3.18 -13.81
CA ILE A 132 -18.88 2.58 -15.07
C ILE A 132 -20.11 2.10 -15.84
N LEU A 133 -20.91 1.21 -15.26
CA LEU A 133 -22.11 0.63 -15.87
C LEU A 133 -23.34 1.53 -15.82
N LYS A 134 -23.29 2.65 -15.08
CA LYS A 134 -24.36 3.67 -14.96
C LYS A 134 -25.72 3.08 -14.57
N ASN A 135 -25.71 2.07 -13.70
CA ASN A 135 -26.90 1.31 -13.26
C ASN A 135 -27.60 0.53 -14.40
N ASP A 136 -26.88 0.21 -15.47
CA ASP A 136 -27.38 -0.75 -16.46
C ASP A 136 -27.13 -2.17 -15.94
N TYR A 137 -28.12 -2.73 -15.29
CA TYR A 137 -28.07 -4.05 -14.64
C TYR A 137 -28.15 -5.21 -15.64
N THR A 138 -28.34 -4.93 -16.94
CA THR A 138 -28.33 -5.94 -18.00
C THR A 138 -26.91 -6.32 -18.43
N LEU A 139 -25.94 -5.48 -18.11
CA LEU A 139 -24.53 -5.68 -18.44
C LEU A 139 -23.85 -6.60 -17.41
N GLU A 140 -23.01 -7.48 -17.90
CA GLU A 140 -22.21 -8.38 -17.05
C GLU A 140 -21.10 -7.62 -16.32
N ILE A 141 -20.85 -8.01 -15.07
CA ILE A 141 -19.71 -7.51 -14.29
C ILE A 141 -18.52 -8.43 -14.57
N THR A 142 -17.50 -7.90 -15.24
CA THR A 142 -16.30 -8.65 -15.67
C THR A 142 -15.06 -8.32 -14.83
N LEU A 143 -14.00 -9.11 -14.97
CA LEU A 143 -12.71 -8.87 -14.31
C LEU A 143 -12.05 -7.55 -14.77
N GLU A 144 -12.22 -7.18 -16.04
CA GLU A 144 -11.71 -5.92 -16.60
C GLU A 144 -12.36 -4.71 -15.92
N LEU A 145 -13.64 -4.82 -15.57
CA LEU A 145 -14.34 -3.75 -14.85
C LEU A 145 -13.80 -3.56 -13.44
N ILE A 146 -13.36 -4.61 -12.76
CA ILE A 146 -12.69 -4.49 -11.45
C ILE A 146 -11.34 -3.80 -11.59
N GLU A 147 -10.54 -4.17 -12.60
CA GLU A 147 -9.26 -3.50 -12.86
C GLU A 147 -9.47 -2.00 -13.12
N LEU A 148 -10.43 -1.67 -13.97
CA LEU A 148 -10.77 -0.28 -14.27
C LEU A 148 -11.28 0.45 -13.02
N ALA A 149 -12.12 -0.17 -12.21
CA ALA A 149 -12.63 0.42 -10.98
C ALA A 149 -11.51 0.68 -9.97
N LYS A 150 -10.58 -0.26 -9.80
CA LYS A 150 -9.40 -0.11 -8.94
C LYS A 150 -8.57 1.11 -9.38
N GLU A 151 -8.22 1.21 -10.66
CA GLU A 151 -7.41 2.33 -11.16
C GLU A 151 -8.12 3.67 -10.95
N ARG A 152 -9.42 3.75 -11.25
CA ARG A 152 -10.21 4.96 -11.03
C ARG A 152 -10.27 5.38 -9.56
N LEU A 153 -10.42 4.44 -8.63
CA LEU A 153 -10.41 4.74 -7.21
C LEU A 153 -9.05 5.32 -6.77
N ILE A 154 -7.96 4.75 -7.27
CA ILE A 154 -6.61 5.22 -6.96
C ILE A 154 -6.35 6.61 -7.55
N GLU A 155 -6.77 6.87 -8.80
CA GLU A 155 -6.58 8.15 -9.48
C GLU A 155 -7.43 9.28 -8.88
N GLN A 156 -8.68 8.99 -8.54
CA GLN A 156 -9.63 9.99 -8.04
C GLN A 156 -9.33 10.46 -6.61
N ARG A 157 -8.38 9.82 -5.92
CA ARG A 157 -8.01 10.13 -4.52
C ARG A 157 -9.24 10.47 -3.68
N GLN A 158 -10.18 9.51 -3.57
CA GLN A 158 -11.37 9.75 -2.75
C GLN A 158 -10.97 10.04 -1.30
N THR A 159 -11.79 10.78 -0.57
CA THR A 159 -11.51 11.35 0.77
C THR A 159 -10.82 10.38 1.75
N HIS A 160 -11.19 9.10 1.73
CA HIS A 160 -10.54 8.08 2.57
C HIS A 160 -9.07 7.85 2.18
N LEU A 161 -8.74 7.91 0.88
CA LEU A 161 -7.39 7.71 0.37
C LEU A 161 -6.51 8.96 0.56
N ASP A 162 -7.10 10.15 0.56
CA ASP A 162 -6.39 11.38 0.94
C ASP A 162 -5.98 11.35 2.41
N SER A 163 -6.88 10.89 3.30
CA SER A 163 -6.54 10.73 4.71
C SER A 163 -5.42 9.72 4.96
N LEU A 164 -5.24 8.74 4.07
CA LEU A 164 -4.11 7.83 4.10
C LEU A 164 -2.79 8.55 3.78
N ALA A 165 -2.80 9.49 2.83
CA ALA A 165 -1.63 10.27 2.47
C ALA A 165 -1.08 11.07 3.66
N ASP A 166 -1.97 11.74 4.39
CA ASP A 166 -1.60 12.52 5.58
C ASP A 166 -0.97 11.63 6.68
N LYS A 167 -1.43 10.38 6.78
CA LYS A 167 -0.92 9.43 7.77
C LYS A 167 0.46 8.87 7.44
N ILE A 168 0.83 8.78 6.15
CA ILE A 168 2.14 8.27 5.72
C ILE A 168 3.28 9.15 6.22
N ASP A 169 3.05 10.44 6.37
CA ASP A 169 4.07 11.39 6.86
C ASP A 169 4.20 11.40 8.40
N ASP A 170 3.33 10.68 9.13
CA ASP A 170 3.48 10.52 10.59
C ASP A 170 4.82 9.81 10.90
N PRO A 171 5.66 10.37 11.80
CA PRO A 171 6.96 9.80 12.16
C PRO A 171 6.92 8.35 12.68
N ARG A 172 5.76 7.88 13.15
CA ARG A 172 5.55 6.49 13.59
C ARG A 172 5.21 5.56 12.45
N VAL A 173 4.49 6.06 11.44
CA VAL A 173 4.01 5.28 10.30
C VAL A 173 5.12 5.10 9.26
N ARG A 174 5.81 6.18 8.93
CA ARG A 174 6.80 6.20 7.85
C ARG A 174 7.89 5.14 7.99
N PRO A 175 8.53 4.91 9.17
CA PRO A 175 9.56 3.85 9.31
C PRO A 175 9.01 2.46 9.02
N ILE A 176 7.80 2.16 9.48
CA ILE A 176 7.14 0.86 9.26
C ILE A 176 6.86 0.63 7.78
N ILE A 177 6.28 1.63 7.13
CA ILE A 177 6.02 1.60 5.68
C ILE A 177 7.30 1.37 4.88
N MET A 178 8.37 2.09 5.24
CA MET A 178 9.65 1.97 4.54
C MET A 178 10.27 0.58 4.73
N SER A 179 10.18 -0.01 5.93
CA SER A 179 10.69 -1.37 6.16
C SER A 179 9.94 -2.44 5.36
N ILE A 180 8.62 -2.27 5.19
CA ILE A 180 7.82 -3.17 4.33
C ILE A 180 8.25 -3.06 2.86
N ILE A 181 8.53 -1.84 2.39
CA ILE A 181 8.94 -1.58 1.00
C ILE A 181 10.31 -2.18 0.71
N THR A 182 11.25 -2.06 1.67
CA THR A 182 12.62 -2.61 1.51
C THR A 182 12.70 -4.12 1.70
N GLY A 183 11.66 -4.75 2.21
CA GLY A 183 11.68 -6.17 2.57
C GLY A 183 12.41 -6.45 3.89
N ASP A 184 12.90 -5.42 4.56
CA ASP A 184 13.60 -5.52 5.86
C ASP A 184 12.62 -5.67 7.03
N SER A 185 11.46 -6.30 6.81
CA SER A 185 10.46 -6.45 7.86
C SER A 185 11.10 -7.10 9.09
N PRO A 186 11.50 -6.34 10.11
CA PRO A 186 12.08 -6.92 11.31
C PRO A 186 11.02 -7.84 11.94
N ALA A 187 11.48 -8.92 12.59
CA ALA A 187 10.61 -9.72 13.46
C ALA A 187 10.21 -8.82 14.63
N PHE A 188 9.05 -8.20 14.53
CA PHE A 188 8.57 -7.27 15.54
C PHE A 188 7.96 -8.00 16.71
N ASP A 189 8.37 -7.62 17.89
CA ASP A 189 7.61 -7.90 19.09
C ASP A 189 6.28 -7.14 18.98
N GLY A 190 5.15 -7.84 19.14
CA GLY A 190 3.81 -7.24 19.05
C GLY A 190 3.51 -6.14 20.08
N ALA A 191 4.51 -5.79 20.92
CA ALA A 191 4.49 -4.69 21.88
C ALA A 191 4.93 -3.33 21.29
N ASP A 192 5.40 -3.28 20.02
CA ASP A 192 5.80 -2.03 19.41
C ASP A 192 4.58 -1.13 19.14
N ASP A 193 4.56 0.03 19.78
CA ASP A 193 3.47 1.00 19.69
C ASP A 193 3.27 1.56 18.28
N ALA A 194 4.33 1.65 17.48
CA ALA A 194 4.25 2.13 16.11
C ALA A 194 3.54 1.12 15.20
N ILE A 195 3.81 -0.16 15.36
CA ILE A 195 3.14 -1.23 14.60
C ILE A 195 1.68 -1.31 14.98
N ARG A 196 1.39 -1.28 16.29
CA ARG A 196 0.01 -1.26 16.76
C ARG A 196 -0.74 -0.08 16.16
N TYR A 197 -0.12 1.09 16.19
CA TYR A 197 -0.68 2.29 15.57
C TYR A 197 -0.97 2.13 14.07
N CYS A 198 -0.05 1.56 13.31
CA CYS A 198 -0.26 1.29 11.87
C CYS A 198 -1.38 0.27 11.63
N ARG A 199 -1.54 -0.72 12.54
CA ARG A 199 -2.64 -1.70 12.51
C ARG A 199 -3.99 -1.04 12.82
N ASP A 200 -4.05 -0.20 13.84
CA ASP A 200 -5.26 0.54 14.23
C ASP A 200 -5.70 1.50 13.10
N LEU A 201 -4.76 2.10 12.38
CA LEU A 201 -5.04 2.88 11.18
C LEU A 201 -5.49 2.02 9.98
N GLY A 202 -5.39 0.69 10.07
CA GLY A 202 -5.71 -0.24 8.99
C GLY A 202 -4.75 -0.19 7.80
N ILE A 203 -3.56 0.38 7.96
CA ILE A 203 -2.56 0.51 6.87
C ILE A 203 -1.84 -0.80 6.64
N ILE A 204 -1.56 -1.55 7.71
CA ILE A 204 -0.86 -2.83 7.67
C ILE A 204 -1.74 -3.97 8.17
N SER A 205 -1.43 -5.18 7.72
CA SER A 205 -2.13 -6.40 8.13
C SER A 205 -1.87 -6.75 9.60
N THR A 206 -2.75 -7.54 10.17
CA THR A 206 -2.57 -8.12 11.52
C THR A 206 -1.64 -9.33 11.53
N GLY A 207 -1.28 -9.84 10.34
CA GLY A 207 -0.45 -11.03 10.17
C GLY A 207 1.05 -10.82 10.43
N ASN A 208 1.79 -11.92 10.34
CA ASN A 208 3.24 -11.95 10.33
C ASN A 208 3.71 -12.80 9.13
N PRO A 209 4.58 -12.33 8.23
CA PRO A 209 5.27 -11.03 8.28
C PRO A 209 4.31 -9.84 8.12
N ILE A 210 4.74 -8.66 8.60
CA ILE A 210 4.00 -7.42 8.47
C ILE A 210 3.96 -7.02 7.00
N GLN A 211 2.76 -6.74 6.50
CA GLN A 211 2.50 -6.38 5.10
C GLN A 211 1.46 -5.26 5.04
N PHE A 212 1.32 -4.61 3.89
CA PHE A 212 0.18 -3.72 3.66
C PHE A 212 -1.14 -4.46 3.86
N ALA A 213 -2.13 -3.79 4.39
CA ALA A 213 -3.45 -4.38 4.66
C ALA A 213 -4.14 -4.88 3.37
N ASN A 214 -3.87 -4.23 2.26
CA ASN A 214 -4.39 -4.63 0.94
C ASN A 214 -3.56 -4.03 -0.20
N PRO A 215 -3.67 -4.58 -1.43
CA PRO A 215 -2.91 -4.11 -2.59
C PRO A 215 -3.23 -2.66 -3.00
N ILE A 216 -4.46 -2.17 -2.76
CA ILE A 216 -4.84 -0.79 -3.10
C ILE A 216 -4.08 0.20 -2.22
N TYR A 217 -4.02 -0.03 -0.91
CA TYR A 217 -3.25 0.84 -0.01
C TYR A 217 -1.76 0.83 -0.35
N ARG A 218 -1.22 -0.35 -0.65
CA ARG A 218 0.15 -0.46 -1.11
C ARG A 218 0.40 0.40 -2.34
N GLU A 219 -0.44 0.28 -3.37
CA GLU A 219 -0.30 1.06 -4.60
C GLU A 219 -0.36 2.56 -4.34
N ILE A 220 -1.29 3.02 -3.51
CA ILE A 220 -1.44 4.42 -3.15
C ILE A 220 -0.21 4.92 -2.40
N VAL A 221 0.26 4.17 -1.41
CA VAL A 221 1.48 4.52 -0.65
C VAL A 221 2.66 4.67 -1.60
N MET A 222 2.85 3.72 -2.51
CA MET A 222 3.93 3.78 -3.50
C MET A 222 3.81 5.01 -4.41
N ARG A 223 2.60 5.32 -4.91
CA ARG A 223 2.38 6.53 -5.73
C ARG A 223 2.67 7.81 -4.94
N ILE A 224 2.22 7.92 -3.69
CA ILE A 224 2.48 9.08 -2.85
C ILE A 224 3.98 9.28 -2.62
N LEU A 225 4.68 8.23 -2.22
CA LEU A 225 6.12 8.30 -1.94
C LEU A 225 6.94 8.62 -3.20
N THR A 226 6.41 8.31 -4.39
CA THR A 226 7.09 8.58 -5.66
C THR A 226 6.75 9.94 -6.29
N ILE A 227 5.80 10.70 -5.76
CA ILE A 227 5.40 12.00 -6.32
C ILE A 227 6.59 12.96 -6.44
N GLY A 228 7.42 13.06 -5.39
CA GLY A 228 8.59 13.92 -5.40
C GLY A 228 9.63 13.54 -6.47
N PHE A 229 9.77 12.26 -6.75
CA PHE A 229 10.63 11.76 -7.82
C PHE A 229 10.01 12.02 -9.21
N SER A 230 8.68 11.84 -9.33
CA SER A 230 7.97 12.01 -10.60
C SER A 230 8.03 13.45 -11.13
N VAL A 231 7.99 14.45 -10.27
CA VAL A 231 8.10 15.88 -10.66
C VAL A 231 9.47 16.17 -11.28
N GLY A 232 10.55 15.69 -10.67
CA GLY A 232 11.92 15.87 -11.23
C GLY A 232 12.12 15.11 -12.56
N ILE A 233 11.58 13.88 -12.66
CA ILE A 233 11.67 13.07 -13.87
C ILE A 233 10.96 13.73 -15.07
N ASN A 234 9.78 14.33 -14.85
CA ASN A 234 9.00 14.97 -15.92
C ASN A 234 9.66 16.23 -16.49
N GLN A 235 10.51 16.92 -15.72
CA GLN A 235 11.24 18.07 -16.21
C GLN A 235 12.37 17.69 -17.18
N ASP A 236 13.01 16.53 -16.97
CA ASP A 236 14.14 16.08 -17.79
C ASP A 236 13.72 15.37 -19.09
N ILE A 237 12.48 14.84 -19.16
CA ILE A 237 12.05 13.98 -20.27
C ILE A 237 10.65 14.36 -20.75
N ALA A 238 10.57 15.53 -21.37
CA ALA A 238 9.32 16.12 -21.91
C ALA A 238 8.93 15.61 -23.31
N GLN A 239 9.18 14.36 -23.68
CA GLN A 239 8.71 13.85 -24.97
C GLN A 239 8.05 12.47 -24.86
N THR A 240 6.90 12.40 -25.54
CA THR A 240 6.03 11.25 -25.75
C THR A 240 6.74 10.07 -26.41
N SER A 241 6.52 8.85 -25.88
CA SER A 241 6.67 7.58 -26.59
C SER A 241 8.08 7.13 -26.99
N TRP A 242 9.17 7.75 -26.52
CA TRP A 242 10.54 7.34 -26.87
C TRP A 242 10.89 5.90 -26.42
N TYR A 243 10.19 5.38 -25.42
CA TYR A 243 10.35 4.02 -24.90
C TYR A 243 9.51 2.98 -25.67
N LEU A 244 8.83 3.38 -26.74
CA LEU A 244 8.07 2.47 -27.58
C LEU A 244 8.86 2.11 -28.84
N ASN A 245 8.61 0.92 -29.36
CA ASN A 245 8.99 0.51 -30.69
C ASN A 245 8.03 1.11 -31.74
N ILE A 246 8.39 1.01 -33.01
CA ILE A 246 7.59 1.56 -34.12
C ILE A 246 6.18 0.94 -34.18
N ASP A 247 6.05 -0.33 -33.76
CA ASP A 247 4.78 -1.05 -33.70
C ASP A 247 3.95 -0.70 -32.44
N GLY A 248 4.47 0.20 -31.59
CA GLY A 248 3.84 0.63 -30.36
C GLY A 248 3.97 -0.39 -29.22
N THR A 249 4.82 -1.38 -29.34
CA THR A 249 5.21 -2.26 -28.24
C THR A 249 6.19 -1.53 -27.31
N LEU A 250 6.21 -1.91 -26.01
CA LEU A 250 7.14 -1.37 -25.02
C LEU A 250 8.56 -1.91 -25.29
N ASN A 251 9.54 -1.01 -25.38
CA ASN A 251 10.95 -1.36 -25.43
C ASN A 251 11.56 -1.22 -24.03
N MET A 252 11.62 -2.32 -23.30
CA MET A 252 12.11 -2.31 -21.92
C MET A 252 13.60 -1.99 -21.84
N ASP A 253 14.41 -2.39 -22.82
CA ASP A 253 15.83 -2.03 -22.84
C ASP A 253 16.02 -0.53 -22.93
N LYS A 254 15.35 0.15 -23.87
CA LYS A 254 15.39 1.63 -23.93
C LYS A 254 14.94 2.28 -22.64
N LEU A 255 13.92 1.70 -21.99
CA LEU A 255 13.38 2.24 -20.75
C LEU A 255 14.38 2.09 -19.59
N LEU A 256 15.01 0.94 -19.44
CA LEU A 256 15.99 0.66 -18.39
C LEU A 256 17.33 1.36 -18.66
N ASP A 257 17.75 1.47 -19.92
CA ASP A 257 18.92 2.29 -20.29
C ASP A 257 18.70 3.76 -19.89
N ALA A 258 17.53 4.31 -20.16
CA ALA A 258 17.21 5.68 -19.75
C ALA A 258 17.09 5.82 -18.23
N PHE A 259 16.57 4.80 -17.55
CA PHE A 259 16.58 4.77 -16.08
C PHE A 259 18.01 4.79 -15.54
N THR A 260 18.91 3.99 -16.09
CA THR A 260 20.33 3.94 -15.70
C THR A 260 20.99 5.32 -15.84
N GLN A 261 20.75 6.03 -16.96
CA GLN A 261 21.28 7.39 -17.14
C GLN A 261 20.66 8.39 -16.16
N PHE A 262 19.36 8.27 -15.90
CA PHE A 262 18.66 9.10 -14.92
C PHE A 262 19.20 8.83 -13.51
N TYR A 263 19.38 7.56 -13.13
CA TYR A 263 19.92 7.13 -11.86
C TYR A 263 21.33 7.68 -11.64
N ARG A 264 22.21 7.55 -12.64
CA ARG A 264 23.58 8.10 -12.61
C ARG A 264 23.62 9.59 -12.27
N ARG A 265 22.69 10.38 -12.83
CA ARG A 265 22.66 11.85 -12.64
C ARG A 265 22.08 12.27 -11.30
N ASN A 266 21.17 11.51 -10.76
CA ASN A 266 20.30 11.97 -9.68
C ASN A 266 20.43 11.16 -8.38
N ALA A 267 21.00 9.95 -8.41
CA ALA A 267 20.98 9.03 -7.27
C ALA A 267 21.58 9.67 -6.00
N GLU A 268 22.74 10.29 -6.08
CA GLU A 268 23.42 10.86 -4.93
C GLU A 268 22.63 11.98 -4.26
N SER A 269 22.10 12.93 -5.06
CA SER A 269 21.35 14.08 -4.56
C SER A 269 19.96 13.69 -4.01
N TRP A 270 19.38 12.61 -4.52
CA TRP A 270 18.04 12.19 -4.14
C TRP A 270 18.06 11.22 -2.98
N ILE A 271 19.01 10.31 -2.93
CA ILE A 271 19.17 9.36 -1.83
C ILE A 271 19.53 10.10 -0.53
N ASP A 272 20.35 11.15 -0.59
CA ASP A 272 20.71 11.95 0.59
C ASP A 272 19.53 12.74 1.19
N ARG A 273 18.51 13.04 0.41
CA ARG A 273 17.27 13.70 0.89
C ARG A 273 16.37 12.77 1.70
N TYR A 274 16.52 11.47 1.55
CA TYR A 274 15.68 10.49 2.22
C TYR A 274 16.44 9.85 3.37
N GLN A 275 15.84 9.85 4.55
CA GLN A 275 16.41 9.22 5.76
C GLN A 275 16.64 7.71 5.59
N TYR A 276 15.97 7.09 4.61
CA TYR A 276 16.01 5.66 4.31
C TYR A 276 16.66 5.43 2.95
N LYS A 277 17.99 5.34 2.96
CA LYS A 277 18.83 5.27 1.76
C LYS A 277 18.48 4.08 0.86
N GLU A 278 18.13 2.93 1.45
CA GLU A 278 17.83 1.69 0.73
C GLU A 278 16.50 1.75 -0.03
N ALA A 279 15.45 2.24 0.59
CA ALA A 279 14.15 2.42 -0.08
C ALA A 279 14.18 3.47 -1.19
N GLY A 280 15.08 4.43 -1.11
CA GLY A 280 15.20 5.51 -2.12
C GLY A 280 15.46 4.96 -3.53
N HIS A 281 16.29 3.94 -3.66
CA HIS A 281 16.62 3.31 -4.95
C HIS A 281 15.38 2.65 -5.60
N GLN A 282 14.63 1.84 -4.84
CA GLN A 282 13.41 1.20 -5.33
C GLN A 282 12.33 2.23 -5.69
N LEU A 283 12.15 3.23 -4.83
CA LEU A 283 11.18 4.31 -5.08
C LEU A 283 11.52 5.09 -6.34
N MET A 284 12.81 5.31 -6.61
CA MET A 284 13.26 6.00 -7.82
C MET A 284 12.92 5.20 -9.09
N LEU A 285 13.19 3.88 -9.09
CA LEU A 285 12.81 3.01 -10.21
C LEU A 285 11.29 2.98 -10.40
N MET A 286 10.53 2.85 -9.32
CA MET A 286 9.07 2.82 -9.39
C MET A 286 8.49 4.14 -9.91
N ALA A 287 9.03 5.29 -9.49
CA ALA A 287 8.65 6.59 -10.03
C ALA A 287 8.98 6.70 -11.52
N PHE A 288 10.12 6.17 -11.92
CA PHE A 288 10.51 6.15 -13.32
C PHE A 288 9.56 5.29 -14.16
N LEU A 289 9.15 4.13 -13.65
CA LEU A 289 8.21 3.23 -14.31
C LEU A 289 6.76 3.75 -14.31
N GLN A 290 6.41 4.72 -13.46
CA GLN A 290 5.07 5.32 -13.40
C GLN A 290 4.61 5.87 -14.76
N ARG A 291 5.54 6.28 -15.63
CA ARG A 291 5.23 6.72 -17.00
C ARG A 291 4.60 5.65 -17.86
N ILE A 292 4.86 4.37 -17.58
CA ILE A 292 4.21 3.25 -18.27
C ILE A 292 2.71 3.28 -17.98
N ILE A 293 2.36 3.48 -16.72
CA ILE A 293 0.96 3.62 -16.28
C ILE A 293 0.32 4.84 -16.95
N ASN A 294 1.01 5.97 -16.93
CA ASN A 294 0.53 7.20 -17.55
C ASN A 294 0.37 7.07 -19.08
N GLY A 295 1.10 6.16 -19.72
CA GLY A 295 0.99 5.83 -21.13
C GLY A 295 -0.07 4.79 -21.48
N GLY A 296 -0.86 4.33 -20.51
CA GLY A 296 -1.93 3.33 -20.69
C GLY A 296 -1.50 1.89 -20.41
N GLY A 297 -0.28 1.68 -19.88
CA GLY A 297 0.16 0.38 -19.35
C GLY A 297 -0.29 0.15 -17.92
N ARG A 298 -0.05 -1.05 -17.40
CA ARG A 298 -0.32 -1.45 -16.04
C ARG A 298 0.91 -2.09 -15.42
N ILE A 299 1.16 -1.79 -14.15
CA ILE A 299 2.22 -2.43 -13.38
C ILE A 299 1.58 -3.13 -12.18
N GLU A 300 1.78 -4.42 -12.06
CA GLU A 300 1.47 -5.19 -10.85
C GLU A 300 2.74 -5.41 -10.05
N ARG A 301 2.64 -5.17 -8.75
CA ARG A 301 3.72 -5.36 -7.79
C ARG A 301 3.48 -6.62 -6.96
N GLU A 302 4.56 -7.39 -6.72
CA GLU A 302 4.51 -8.66 -5.99
C GLU A 302 3.47 -9.64 -6.54
N MET A 303 3.46 -9.80 -7.84
CA MET A 303 2.57 -10.77 -8.48
C MET A 303 2.94 -12.19 -8.05
N ALA A 304 1.96 -12.97 -7.59
CA ALA A 304 2.16 -14.35 -7.21
C ALA A 304 2.54 -15.20 -8.42
N ALA A 305 3.65 -15.93 -8.32
CA ALA A 305 4.13 -16.88 -9.32
C ALA A 305 4.39 -18.24 -8.65
N GLY A 306 3.34 -19.02 -8.47
CA GLY A 306 3.38 -20.29 -7.73
C GLY A 306 3.69 -20.07 -6.24
N ASN A 307 4.75 -20.71 -5.72
CA ASN A 307 5.18 -20.56 -4.32
C ASN A 307 6.09 -19.34 -4.07
N GLY A 308 6.24 -18.46 -5.06
CA GLY A 308 7.03 -17.24 -4.95
C GLY A 308 6.28 -16.04 -5.50
N ARG A 309 6.93 -14.86 -5.42
CA ARG A 309 6.42 -13.61 -5.97
C ARG A 309 7.51 -12.95 -6.78
N THR A 310 7.14 -12.33 -7.91
CA THR A 310 8.01 -11.43 -8.66
C THR A 310 7.73 -9.99 -8.23
N ASP A 311 8.76 -9.15 -8.20
CA ASP A 311 8.63 -7.78 -7.68
C ASP A 311 7.70 -6.94 -8.54
N LEU A 312 7.89 -6.95 -9.86
CA LEU A 312 7.10 -6.16 -10.79
C LEU A 312 6.74 -6.97 -12.04
N VAL A 313 5.49 -6.85 -12.46
CA VAL A 313 5.04 -7.30 -13.79
C VAL A 313 4.42 -6.13 -14.52
N VAL A 314 4.96 -5.83 -15.67
CA VAL A 314 4.49 -4.75 -16.54
C VAL A 314 3.61 -5.33 -17.64
N PHE A 315 2.40 -4.81 -17.74
CA PHE A 315 1.45 -5.13 -18.81
C PHE A 315 1.37 -3.95 -19.76
N TRP A 316 1.69 -4.17 -21.02
CA TRP A 316 1.62 -3.17 -22.06
C TRP A 316 1.00 -3.79 -23.30
N LYS A 317 -0.24 -3.43 -23.63
CA LYS A 317 -1.01 -4.14 -24.65
C LYS A 317 -1.00 -5.66 -24.37
N GLU A 318 -0.51 -6.46 -25.31
CA GLU A 318 -0.38 -7.92 -25.17
C GLU A 318 0.96 -8.36 -24.55
N GLN A 319 1.87 -7.41 -24.26
CA GLN A 319 3.15 -7.75 -23.65
C GLN A 319 2.99 -7.91 -22.13
N VAL A 320 3.66 -8.91 -21.60
CA VAL A 320 3.85 -9.15 -20.18
C VAL A 320 5.35 -9.22 -19.92
N LEU A 321 5.87 -8.27 -19.14
CA LEU A 321 7.31 -8.11 -18.91
C LEU A 321 7.57 -8.16 -17.40
N THR A 322 8.46 -9.05 -17.00
CA THR A 322 8.78 -9.29 -15.58
C THR A 322 10.08 -8.59 -15.22
N ILE A 323 10.05 -7.86 -14.09
CA ILE A 323 11.21 -7.18 -13.53
C ILE A 323 11.39 -7.63 -12.08
N GLU A 324 12.58 -8.11 -11.77
CA GLU A 324 13.01 -8.42 -10.39
C GLU A 324 13.99 -7.33 -9.93
N ILE A 325 13.83 -6.83 -8.70
CA ILE A 325 14.69 -5.79 -8.13
C ILE A 325 15.48 -6.41 -6.99
N LYS A 326 16.79 -6.28 -7.02
CA LYS A 326 17.66 -6.75 -5.94
C LYS A 326 18.55 -5.62 -5.42
N MET A 327 18.73 -5.61 -4.11
CA MET A 327 19.70 -4.73 -3.45
C MET A 327 20.96 -5.53 -3.13
N HIS A 328 22.14 -4.93 -3.27
CA HIS A 328 23.43 -5.59 -3.08
C HIS A 328 23.66 -6.22 -1.68
N HIS A 329 22.86 -5.85 -0.69
CA HIS A 329 22.98 -6.40 0.67
C HIS A 329 21.95 -7.46 0.99
N ASP A 330 21.07 -7.80 0.06
CA ASP A 330 20.18 -8.93 0.21
C ASP A 330 21.00 -10.20 0.41
N LYS A 331 20.50 -11.12 1.21
CA LYS A 331 21.14 -12.41 1.51
C LYS A 331 21.36 -13.29 0.28
N TRP A 332 20.97 -12.79 -0.89
CA TRP A 332 20.99 -13.49 -2.16
C TRP A 332 22.17 -13.04 -3.01
N SER A 333 22.90 -14.00 -3.53
CA SER A 333 23.90 -13.74 -4.56
C SER A 333 23.22 -13.43 -5.89
N GLU A 334 23.91 -12.71 -6.78
CA GLU A 334 23.44 -12.43 -8.14
C GLU A 334 23.04 -13.71 -8.91
N PRO A 335 23.81 -14.83 -8.85
CA PRO A 335 23.40 -16.08 -9.48
C PRO A 335 22.06 -16.65 -8.95
N GLU A 336 21.85 -16.60 -7.65
CA GLU A 336 20.58 -17.09 -7.04
C GLU A 336 19.37 -16.26 -7.47
N GLY A 337 19.54 -14.94 -7.62
CA GLY A 337 18.50 -14.05 -8.14
C GLY A 337 18.16 -14.36 -9.59
N ILE A 338 19.16 -14.63 -10.42
CA ILE A 338 19.00 -15.01 -11.83
C ILE A 338 18.22 -16.32 -11.94
N GLU A 339 18.59 -17.35 -11.16
CA GLU A 339 17.88 -18.63 -11.12
C GLU A 339 16.43 -18.47 -10.61
N GLN A 340 16.21 -17.60 -9.63
CA GLN A 340 14.87 -17.32 -9.12
C GLN A 340 14.00 -16.69 -10.19
N LEU A 341 14.50 -15.69 -10.90
CA LEU A 341 13.78 -15.05 -12.00
C LEU A 341 13.49 -16.04 -13.13
N ALA A 342 14.44 -16.90 -13.50
CA ALA A 342 14.22 -17.95 -14.50
C ALA A 342 13.03 -18.86 -14.15
N ARG A 343 12.94 -19.30 -12.88
CA ARG A 343 11.79 -20.08 -12.41
C ARG A 343 10.47 -19.33 -12.47
N TYR A 344 10.47 -18.01 -12.22
CA TYR A 344 9.26 -17.19 -12.33
C TYR A 344 8.82 -17.04 -13.78
N LEU A 345 9.77 -16.79 -14.70
CA LEU A 345 9.49 -16.70 -16.13
C LEU A 345 8.89 -17.99 -16.67
N ASP A 346 9.37 -19.14 -16.19
CA ASP A 346 8.82 -20.44 -16.61
C ASP A 346 7.35 -20.57 -16.21
N ARG A 347 7.02 -20.22 -14.97
CA ARG A 347 5.64 -20.28 -14.45
C ARG A 347 4.69 -19.30 -15.15
N LEU A 348 5.20 -18.14 -15.57
CA LEU A 348 4.45 -17.12 -16.28
C LEU A 348 4.40 -17.36 -17.80
N GLY A 349 5.05 -18.42 -18.29
CA GLY A 349 5.16 -18.70 -19.72
C GLY A 349 5.99 -17.68 -20.50
N GLN A 350 6.85 -16.91 -19.80
CA GLN A 350 7.68 -15.86 -20.38
C GLN A 350 9.05 -16.42 -20.81
N LYS A 351 9.65 -15.81 -21.82
CA LYS A 351 10.99 -16.17 -22.30
C LYS A 351 12.07 -15.20 -21.87
N THR A 352 11.71 -13.94 -21.65
CA THR A 352 12.65 -12.86 -21.29
C THR A 352 12.19 -12.18 -20.01
N GLY A 353 13.13 -11.92 -19.12
CA GLY A 353 12.91 -11.15 -17.89
C GLY A 353 14.04 -10.17 -17.64
N TYR A 354 13.77 -9.21 -16.79
CA TYR A 354 14.70 -8.14 -16.45
C TYR A 354 15.04 -8.19 -14.97
N MET A 355 16.32 -8.05 -14.65
CA MET A 355 16.80 -7.91 -13.28
C MET A 355 17.46 -6.55 -13.12
N VAL A 356 16.99 -5.76 -12.16
CA VAL A 356 17.61 -4.50 -11.78
C VAL A 356 18.31 -4.69 -10.45
N PHE A 357 19.64 -4.63 -10.49
CA PHE A 357 20.51 -4.82 -9.33
C PHE A 357 21.04 -3.45 -8.88
N LEU A 358 20.59 -3.01 -7.71
CA LEU A 358 20.92 -1.68 -7.19
C LEU A 358 22.02 -1.80 -6.12
N GLU A 359 23.16 -1.16 -6.37
CA GLU A 359 24.33 -1.29 -5.50
C GLU A 359 24.29 -0.34 -4.29
N LYS A 360 24.90 -0.78 -3.20
CA LYS A 360 24.99 -0.02 -1.95
C LYS A 360 26.05 1.10 -2.04
N LYS A 361 25.92 2.08 -1.16
CA LYS A 361 26.85 3.22 -1.00
C LYS A 361 28.33 2.83 -0.85
N SER A 362 28.65 1.60 -0.42
CA SER A 362 30.03 1.09 -0.35
C SER A 362 30.71 0.93 -1.72
N ALA A 363 29.93 0.80 -2.79
CA ALA A 363 30.44 0.79 -4.16
C ALA A 363 30.72 2.21 -4.71
N MET A 364 30.45 3.28 -3.94
CA MET A 364 30.71 4.66 -4.36
C MET A 364 32.21 5.02 -4.53
N GLU A 365 33.11 4.14 -4.15
CA GLU A 365 34.51 4.26 -4.44
C GLU A 365 34.89 3.90 -5.90
N LEU A 366 33.99 3.19 -6.60
CA LEU A 366 34.15 2.83 -8.00
C LEU A 366 33.63 3.95 -8.92
N SER A 367 34.23 4.06 -10.12
CA SER A 367 33.69 4.98 -11.13
C SER A 367 32.30 4.53 -11.60
N TRP A 368 31.47 5.45 -12.10
CA TRP A 368 30.16 5.10 -12.66
C TRP A 368 30.25 4.14 -13.85
N GLU A 369 31.36 4.15 -14.57
CA GLU A 369 31.63 3.25 -15.70
C GLU A 369 31.87 1.81 -15.22
N ASP A 370 32.43 1.64 -14.03
CA ASP A 370 32.67 0.32 -13.42
C ASP A 370 31.43 -0.24 -12.71
N ARG A 371 30.49 0.62 -12.29
CA ARG A 371 29.25 0.21 -11.60
C ARG A 371 28.16 -0.20 -12.57
N ILE A 372 28.02 0.54 -13.67
CA ILE A 372 26.94 0.30 -14.63
C ILE A 372 27.32 -0.85 -15.54
N ARG A 373 26.59 -1.96 -15.42
CA ARG A 373 26.77 -3.12 -16.33
C ARG A 373 25.39 -3.57 -16.83
N ARG A 374 25.40 -3.97 -18.10
CA ARG A 374 24.29 -4.67 -18.71
C ARG A 374 24.81 -6.03 -19.18
N GLU A 375 24.22 -7.10 -18.67
CA GLU A 375 24.62 -8.47 -18.97
C GLU A 375 23.41 -9.27 -19.41
N VAL A 376 23.63 -10.29 -20.24
CA VAL A 376 22.58 -11.20 -20.68
C VAL A 376 22.94 -12.61 -20.24
N HIS A 377 22.09 -13.21 -19.46
CA HIS A 377 22.24 -14.57 -18.96
C HIS A 377 21.19 -15.48 -19.56
N ILE A 378 21.59 -16.69 -19.96
CA ILE A 378 20.66 -17.72 -20.46
C ILE A 378 20.61 -18.85 -19.45
N VAL A 379 19.44 -19.04 -18.82
CA VAL A 379 19.19 -20.09 -17.84
C VAL A 379 17.90 -20.82 -18.22
N ASP A 380 17.97 -22.14 -18.40
CA ASP A 380 16.81 -22.97 -18.77
C ASP A 380 16.01 -22.44 -19.98
N ASN A 381 16.71 -22.01 -21.04
CA ASN A 381 16.14 -21.37 -22.23
C ASN A 381 15.37 -20.05 -21.94
N LYS A 382 15.60 -19.43 -20.81
CA LYS A 382 15.10 -18.08 -20.47
C LYS A 382 16.23 -17.08 -20.61
N GLU A 383 15.94 -15.95 -21.20
CA GLU A 383 16.86 -14.82 -21.32
C GLU A 383 16.63 -13.85 -20.16
N ILE A 384 17.64 -13.59 -19.37
CA ILE A 384 17.59 -12.66 -18.24
C ILE A 384 18.56 -11.52 -18.52
N ILE A 385 18.03 -10.32 -18.63
CA ILE A 385 18.79 -9.10 -18.88
C ILE A 385 19.00 -8.40 -17.56
N LEU A 386 20.24 -8.41 -17.09
CA LEU A 386 20.68 -7.79 -15.85
C LEU A 386 21.12 -6.37 -16.11
N TYR A 387 20.60 -5.43 -15.31
CA TYR A 387 21.05 -4.06 -15.18
C TYR A 387 21.57 -3.84 -13.76
N ALA A 388 22.89 -3.70 -13.59
CA ALA A 388 23.51 -3.34 -12.32
C ALA A 388 23.92 -1.85 -12.33
N MET A 389 23.68 -1.15 -11.20
CA MET A 389 23.96 0.29 -11.08
C MET A 389 24.09 0.76 -9.63
#